data_2244c7e0b3322338257ecb1cfdbf5470
#
_entry.id   2244c7e0b3322338257ecb1cfdbf5470
#
_cell.length_a   1.000
_cell.length_b   1.000
_cell.length_c   1.000
_cell.angle_alpha   90.00
_cell.angle_beta   90.00
_cell.angle_gamma   90.00
#
_symmetry.space_group_name_H-M   'P 1'
#
loop_
_entity.id
_entity.type
_entity.pdbx_description
1 polymer ?
#
loop_
_entity_poly.entity_id
_entity_poly.type
_entity_poly.pdbx_seq_one_letter_code
_entity_poly.pdbx_strand_id
1 'polypeptide(L)'
;MKRDPLKASVLATKIIPNVSPDLAKELNLGPDMKSLALITADCDDVTYTALDEATKKADVTVVYAKSFYGGAANANTKLAGEIIGILAGPNPAEVKSGLEAAVDVIENQAHFVSANEDDSICYYAHCISRTGSYLSEGAGIKEGEALAYLIAPPLE
;
A
#
# COMPACT_ATOMS: atom_id res chain seq x y z
N MET A 1 19.66 20.63 6.47
CA MET A 1 19.10 19.26 6.29
C MET A 1 18.15 19.31 5.11
N LYS A 2 18.50 18.59 4.08
CA LYS A 2 17.65 18.44 2.91
C LYS A 2 16.37 17.70 3.30
N ARG A 3 15.22 18.15 2.82
CA ARG A 3 13.91 17.55 3.12
C ARG A 3 13.11 17.34 1.83
N ASP A 4 13.80 16.98 0.76
CA ASP A 4 13.13 16.75 -0.51
C ASP A 4 12.29 15.47 -0.45
N PRO A 5 11.07 15.49 -0.99
CA PRO A 5 10.24 14.31 -1.07
C PRO A 5 10.84 13.29 -2.04
N LEU A 6 10.89 12.05 -1.61
CA LEU A 6 11.24 10.90 -2.42
C LEU A 6 9.97 10.10 -2.67
N LYS A 7 9.36 10.32 -3.81
CA LYS A 7 8.07 9.70 -4.17
C LYS A 7 8.25 8.27 -4.63
N ALA A 8 7.31 7.42 -4.23
CA ALA A 8 7.14 6.10 -4.82
C ALA A 8 6.44 6.20 -6.19
N SER A 9 6.59 5.17 -6.99
CA SER A 9 5.96 5.05 -8.31
C SER A 9 5.07 3.84 -8.38
N VAL A 10 3.87 4.02 -8.93
CA VAL A 10 3.01 2.91 -9.33
C VAL A 10 3.62 2.29 -10.59
N LEU A 11 3.87 0.98 -10.56
CA LEU A 11 4.50 0.25 -11.67
C LEU A 11 3.45 -0.34 -12.60
N ALA A 12 2.39 -0.94 -12.06
CA ALA A 12 1.30 -1.50 -12.84
C ALA A 12 0.01 -1.57 -12.03
N THR A 13 -1.11 -1.53 -12.73
CA THR A 13 -2.44 -1.76 -12.18
C THR A 13 -3.24 -2.70 -13.07
N LYS A 14 -4.15 -3.48 -12.47
CA LYS A 14 -5.04 -4.38 -13.18
C LYS A 14 -6.37 -4.51 -12.46
N ILE A 15 -7.46 -4.50 -13.21
CA ILE A 15 -8.78 -4.85 -12.69
C ILE A 15 -9.21 -6.18 -13.29
N ILE A 16 -9.71 -7.08 -12.43
CA ILE A 16 -10.35 -8.33 -12.80
C ILE A 16 -11.83 -8.19 -12.44
N PRO A 17 -12.72 -7.94 -13.40
CA PRO A 17 -14.12 -7.66 -13.13
C PRO A 17 -14.87 -8.85 -12.53
N ASN A 18 -14.55 -10.05 -12.98
CA ASN A 18 -15.14 -11.30 -12.51
C ASN A 18 -14.04 -12.29 -12.15
N VAL A 19 -13.88 -12.53 -10.88
CA VAL A 19 -12.87 -13.46 -10.36
C VAL A 19 -13.27 -14.90 -10.70
N SER A 20 -12.34 -15.68 -11.24
CA SER A 20 -12.56 -17.11 -11.45
C SER A 20 -12.69 -17.84 -10.11
N PRO A 21 -13.44 -18.98 -10.08
CA PRO A 21 -13.56 -19.77 -8.85
C PRO A 21 -12.22 -20.24 -8.27
N ASP A 22 -11.27 -20.58 -9.12
CA ASP A 22 -9.95 -21.03 -8.69
C ASP A 22 -9.14 -19.91 -8.03
N LEU A 23 -9.15 -18.71 -8.60
CA LEU A 23 -8.48 -17.55 -8.01
C LEU A 23 -9.18 -17.10 -6.71
N ALA A 24 -10.52 -17.15 -6.68
CA ALA A 24 -11.29 -16.84 -5.48
C ALA A 24 -10.93 -17.78 -4.33
N LYS A 25 -10.76 -19.06 -4.62
CA LYS A 25 -10.33 -20.07 -3.64
C LYS A 25 -8.91 -19.81 -3.15
N GLU A 26 -7.99 -19.54 -4.05
CA GLU A 26 -6.57 -19.26 -3.73
C GLU A 26 -6.42 -18.04 -2.80
N LEU A 27 -7.21 -17.01 -3.04
CA LEU A 27 -7.20 -15.78 -2.23
C LEU A 27 -8.15 -15.84 -1.03
N ASN A 28 -8.83 -16.95 -0.77
CA ASN A 28 -9.84 -17.11 0.29
C ASN A 28 -10.92 -16.02 0.26
N LEU A 29 -11.42 -15.69 -0.92
CA LEU A 29 -12.41 -14.63 -1.06
C LEU A 29 -13.77 -15.02 -0.46
N GLY A 30 -14.40 -14.07 0.23
CA GLY A 30 -15.78 -14.22 0.66
C GLY A 30 -16.76 -14.21 -0.53
N PRO A 31 -18.01 -14.67 -0.30
CA PRO A 31 -19.00 -14.83 -1.39
C PRO A 31 -19.38 -13.52 -2.06
N ASP A 32 -19.22 -12.39 -1.38
CA ASP A 32 -19.53 -11.06 -1.91
C ASP A 32 -18.36 -10.39 -2.63
N MET A 33 -17.19 -11.00 -2.60
CA MET A 33 -15.98 -10.49 -3.29
C MET A 33 -15.92 -11.03 -4.72
N LYS A 34 -16.46 -10.27 -5.66
CA LYS A 34 -16.61 -10.69 -7.06
C LYS A 34 -15.57 -10.11 -8.01
N SER A 35 -14.93 -9.01 -7.62
CA SER A 35 -13.97 -8.28 -8.43
C SER A 35 -12.68 -8.04 -7.67
N LEU A 36 -11.57 -7.91 -8.42
CA LEU A 36 -10.25 -7.59 -7.86
C LEU A 36 -9.67 -6.36 -8.52
N ALA A 37 -8.88 -5.62 -7.75
CA ALA A 37 -7.92 -4.65 -8.28
C ALA A 37 -6.52 -5.01 -7.75
N LEU A 38 -5.56 -5.05 -8.65
CA LEU A 38 -4.16 -5.32 -8.36
C LEU A 38 -3.35 -4.06 -8.59
N ILE A 39 -2.39 -3.82 -7.70
CA ILE A 39 -1.44 -2.72 -7.81
C ILE A 39 -0.03 -3.23 -7.48
N THR A 40 0.94 -2.81 -8.28
CA THR A 40 2.36 -2.95 -7.97
C THR A 40 3.00 -1.58 -7.90
N ALA A 41 3.90 -1.40 -6.95
CA ALA A 41 4.64 -0.17 -6.73
C ALA A 41 6.07 -0.48 -6.28
N ASP A 42 6.93 0.51 -6.34
CA ASP A 42 8.36 0.38 -6.00
C ASP A 42 8.71 0.66 -4.53
N CYS A 43 7.69 0.91 -3.70
CA CYS A 43 7.87 1.17 -2.28
C CYS A 43 6.75 0.49 -1.48
N ASP A 44 7.11 -0.44 -0.63
CA ASP A 44 6.15 -1.20 0.17
C ASP A 44 5.47 -0.36 1.27
N ASP A 45 6.20 0.40 2.04
CA ASP A 45 5.65 1.15 3.18
C ASP A 45 4.61 2.19 2.76
N VAL A 46 4.87 2.94 1.69
CA VAL A 46 3.91 3.88 1.12
C VAL A 46 2.68 3.14 0.58
N THR A 47 2.88 1.98 -0.02
CA THR A 47 1.78 1.18 -0.58
C THR A 47 0.89 0.57 0.50
N TYR A 48 1.43 0.13 1.63
CA TYR A 48 0.61 -0.33 2.77
C TYR A 48 -0.32 0.79 3.26
N THR A 49 0.18 2.01 3.38
CA THR A 49 -0.65 3.18 3.69
C THR A 49 -1.73 3.42 2.63
N ALA A 50 -1.37 3.29 1.35
CA ALA A 50 -2.29 3.47 0.24
C ALA A 50 -3.40 2.43 0.20
N LEU A 51 -3.08 1.16 0.48
CA LEU A 51 -4.08 0.09 0.57
C LEU A 51 -5.07 0.32 1.71
N ASP A 52 -4.60 0.81 2.86
CA ASP A 52 -5.48 1.18 3.96
C ASP A 52 -6.43 2.32 3.58
N GLU A 53 -5.92 3.34 2.91
CA GLU A 53 -6.74 4.46 2.44
C GLU A 53 -7.82 3.98 1.46
N ALA A 54 -7.52 3.00 0.59
CA ALA A 54 -8.49 2.41 -0.30
C ALA A 54 -9.69 1.80 0.46
N THR A 55 -9.44 1.14 1.60
CA THR A 55 -10.51 0.55 2.43
C THR A 55 -11.44 1.58 3.08
N LYS A 56 -11.01 2.83 3.16
CA LYS A 56 -11.81 3.95 3.68
C LYS A 56 -12.62 4.67 2.59
N LYS A 57 -12.20 4.53 1.33
CA LYS A 57 -12.80 5.25 0.19
C LYS A 57 -13.78 4.41 -0.61
N ALA A 58 -13.70 3.10 -0.52
CA ALA A 58 -14.51 2.16 -1.28
C ALA A 58 -14.85 0.92 -0.45
N ASP A 59 -15.87 0.18 -0.87
CA ASP A 59 -16.22 -1.10 -0.29
C ASP A 59 -15.27 -2.19 -0.78
N VAL A 60 -14.05 -2.15 -0.25
CA VAL A 60 -12.98 -3.09 -0.61
C VAL A 60 -12.26 -3.61 0.62
N THR A 61 -11.71 -4.81 0.48
CA THR A 61 -10.87 -5.46 1.48
C THR A 61 -9.51 -5.76 0.85
N VAL A 62 -8.43 -5.53 1.59
CA VAL A 62 -7.09 -5.97 1.18
C VAL A 62 -7.00 -7.47 1.45
N VAL A 63 -6.93 -8.26 0.39
CA VAL A 63 -6.88 -9.73 0.48
C VAL A 63 -5.48 -10.30 0.31
N TYR A 64 -4.57 -9.49 -0.21
CA TYR A 64 -3.17 -9.85 -0.36
C TYR A 64 -2.30 -8.59 -0.40
N ALA A 65 -1.22 -8.60 0.35
CA ALA A 65 -0.19 -7.57 0.26
C ALA A 65 1.15 -8.20 0.62
N LYS A 66 2.09 -8.19 -0.30
CA LYS A 66 3.40 -8.81 -0.10
C LYS A 66 4.50 -7.98 -0.76
N SER A 67 5.48 -7.61 0.07
CA SER A 67 6.72 -7.02 -0.40
C SER A 67 7.65 -8.11 -0.97
N PHE A 68 8.30 -7.79 -2.07
CA PHE A 68 9.36 -8.62 -2.67
C PHE A 68 10.75 -8.15 -2.23
N TYR A 69 10.81 -7.37 -1.16
CA TYR A 69 12.06 -6.90 -0.60
C TYR A 69 12.97 -8.06 -0.18
N GLY A 70 14.09 -8.19 -0.87
CA GLY A 70 15.07 -9.26 -0.63
C GLY A 70 16.27 -8.83 0.23
N GLY A 71 16.13 -7.75 1.00
CA GLY A 71 17.20 -7.11 1.75
C GLY A 71 17.81 -5.90 1.01
N ALA A 72 18.50 -5.04 1.73
CA ALA A 72 19.03 -3.76 1.19
C ALA A 72 19.87 -3.93 -0.08
N ALA A 73 20.68 -5.00 -0.15
CA ALA A 73 21.51 -5.29 -1.32
C ALA A 73 20.71 -5.70 -2.58
N ASN A 74 19.48 -6.14 -2.41
CA ASN A 74 18.61 -6.63 -3.48
C ASN A 74 17.38 -5.73 -3.70
N ALA A 75 17.29 -4.60 -3.00
CA ALA A 75 16.22 -3.63 -3.22
C ALA A 75 16.37 -2.99 -4.59
N ASN A 76 15.26 -2.90 -5.34
CA ASN A 76 15.26 -2.30 -6.67
C ASN A 76 15.32 -0.78 -6.63
N THR A 77 15.01 -0.19 -5.49
CA THR A 77 15.01 1.26 -5.27
C THR A 77 15.62 1.62 -3.92
N LYS A 78 15.94 2.91 -3.74
CA LYS A 78 16.38 3.47 -2.44
C LYS A 78 15.29 3.43 -1.36
N LEU A 79 14.02 3.23 -1.76
CA LEU A 79 12.84 3.29 -0.89
C LEU A 79 12.37 1.93 -0.39
N ALA A 80 13.15 0.90 -0.49
CA ALA A 80 12.84 -0.50 -0.19
C ALA A 80 12.42 -1.30 -1.45
N GLY A 81 11.68 -2.37 -1.30
CA GLY A 81 11.37 -3.27 -2.40
C GLY A 81 10.03 -3.03 -3.06
N GLU A 82 9.87 -3.66 -4.21
CA GLU A 82 8.58 -3.73 -4.90
C GLU A 82 7.56 -4.50 -4.07
N ILE A 83 6.30 -4.15 -4.27
CA ILE A 83 5.16 -4.77 -3.59
C ILE A 83 4.05 -5.08 -4.58
N ILE A 84 3.30 -6.14 -4.31
CA ILE A 84 1.99 -6.36 -4.88
C ILE A 84 0.92 -6.24 -3.80
N GLY A 85 -0.13 -5.47 -4.09
CA GLY A 85 -1.35 -5.37 -3.30
C GLY A 85 -2.57 -5.80 -4.11
N ILE A 86 -3.50 -6.49 -3.47
CA ILE A 86 -4.76 -6.93 -4.09
C ILE A 86 -5.93 -6.50 -3.22
N LEU A 87 -6.82 -5.72 -3.81
CA LEU A 87 -8.10 -5.32 -3.25
C LEU A 87 -9.20 -6.21 -3.83
N ALA A 88 -10.09 -6.68 -2.99
CA ALA A 88 -11.29 -7.40 -3.41
C ALA A 88 -12.55 -6.61 -3.02
N GLY A 89 -13.56 -6.65 -3.85
CA GLY A 89 -14.82 -5.95 -3.64
C GLY A 89 -15.99 -6.58 -4.38
N PRO A 90 -17.22 -6.07 -4.16
CA PRO A 90 -18.42 -6.68 -4.68
C PRO A 90 -18.62 -6.51 -6.18
N ASN A 91 -18.01 -5.50 -6.77
CA ASN A 91 -18.17 -5.16 -8.18
C ASN A 91 -16.97 -4.36 -8.71
N PRO A 92 -16.82 -4.23 -10.06
CA PRO A 92 -15.70 -3.50 -10.65
C PRO A 92 -15.62 -2.02 -10.26
N ALA A 93 -16.74 -1.36 -10.02
CA ALA A 93 -16.77 0.06 -9.65
C ALA A 93 -16.12 0.30 -8.28
N GLU A 94 -16.40 -0.54 -7.30
CA GLU A 94 -15.82 -0.43 -5.96
C GLU A 94 -14.31 -0.69 -5.98
N VAL A 95 -13.87 -1.77 -6.64
CA VAL A 95 -12.43 -2.06 -6.70
C VAL A 95 -11.67 -1.00 -7.51
N LYS A 96 -12.29 -0.40 -8.53
CA LYS A 96 -11.73 0.72 -9.27
C LYS A 96 -11.58 1.96 -8.37
N SER A 97 -12.61 2.31 -7.61
CA SER A 97 -12.56 3.45 -6.68
C SER A 97 -11.48 3.25 -5.61
N GLY A 98 -11.37 2.05 -5.06
CA GLY A 98 -10.29 1.71 -4.12
C GLY A 98 -8.91 1.82 -4.75
N LEU A 99 -8.75 1.32 -5.98
CA LEU A 99 -7.49 1.40 -6.71
C LEU A 99 -7.08 2.84 -7.00
N GLU A 100 -8.01 3.67 -7.46
CA GLU A 100 -7.76 5.10 -7.72
C GLU A 100 -7.34 5.84 -6.45
N ALA A 101 -7.97 5.53 -5.32
CA ALA A 101 -7.58 6.10 -4.02
C ALA A 101 -6.15 5.67 -3.63
N ALA A 102 -5.80 4.39 -3.82
CA ALA A 102 -4.46 3.90 -3.54
C ALA A 102 -3.40 4.56 -4.44
N VAL A 103 -3.68 4.69 -5.73
CA VAL A 103 -2.78 5.38 -6.68
C VAL A 103 -2.56 6.82 -6.27
N ASP A 104 -3.61 7.55 -5.90
CA ASP A 104 -3.50 8.94 -5.48
C ASP A 104 -2.64 9.10 -4.21
N VAL A 105 -2.75 8.19 -3.26
CA VAL A 105 -1.88 8.21 -2.06
C VAL A 105 -0.40 8.03 -2.45
N ILE A 106 -0.10 7.06 -3.30
CA ILE A 106 1.28 6.76 -3.71
C ILE A 106 1.88 7.93 -4.50
N GLU A 107 1.12 8.51 -5.41
CA GLU A 107 1.64 9.54 -6.33
C GLU A 107 1.64 10.95 -5.73
N ASN A 108 0.68 11.26 -4.83
CA ASN A 108 0.41 12.63 -4.42
C ASN A 108 0.43 12.88 -2.91
N GLN A 109 0.25 11.88 -2.05
CA GLN A 109 0.00 12.13 -0.63
C GLN A 109 1.12 11.62 0.29
N ALA A 110 1.65 10.43 0.06
CA ALA A 110 2.63 9.79 0.91
C ALA A 110 3.98 9.66 0.21
N HIS A 111 5.07 9.98 0.93
CA HIS A 111 6.41 9.90 0.38
C HIS A 111 7.45 9.78 1.49
N PHE A 112 8.58 9.20 1.16
CA PHE A 112 9.80 9.29 1.97
C PHE A 112 10.39 10.70 1.89
N VAL A 113 11.24 11.03 2.84
CA VAL A 113 11.95 12.31 2.89
C VAL A 113 13.44 12.05 2.96
N SER A 114 14.20 12.77 2.16
CA SER A 114 15.66 12.73 2.20
C SER A 114 16.20 13.47 3.41
N ALA A 115 17.15 12.85 4.10
CA ALA A 115 17.83 13.44 5.25
C ALA A 115 19.25 13.96 4.92
N ASN A 116 19.79 13.64 3.75
CA ASN A 116 21.15 14.04 3.33
C ASN A 116 21.19 14.43 1.84
N GLU A 117 22.34 14.90 1.38
CA GLU A 117 22.52 15.50 0.05
C GLU A 117 22.44 14.47 -1.09
N ASP A 118 22.87 13.25 -0.86
CA ASP A 118 22.93 12.19 -1.87
C ASP A 118 21.74 11.22 -1.81
N ASP A 119 20.74 11.52 -0.97
CA ASP A 119 19.54 10.71 -0.76
C ASP A 119 19.82 9.27 -0.26
N SER A 120 21.01 9.03 0.29
CA SER A 120 21.36 7.71 0.84
C SER A 120 20.70 7.44 2.20
N ILE A 121 20.30 8.50 2.90
CA ILE A 121 19.56 8.43 4.16
C ILE A 121 18.18 9.02 3.93
N CYS A 122 17.17 8.19 4.04
CA CYS A 122 15.79 8.61 3.91
C CYS A 122 14.94 8.04 5.04
N TYR A 123 13.83 8.68 5.32
CA TYR A 123 12.87 8.22 6.32
C TYR A 123 11.42 8.41 5.85
N TYR A 124 10.53 7.64 6.42
CA TYR A 124 9.09 7.75 6.22
C TYR A 124 8.44 8.05 7.56
N ALA A 125 7.87 9.24 7.69
CA ALA A 125 7.10 9.67 8.85
C ALA A 125 5.70 10.04 8.37
N HIS A 126 4.72 9.22 8.70
CA HIS A 126 3.35 9.40 8.23
C HIS A 126 2.35 9.16 9.36
N CYS A 127 1.45 10.12 9.55
CA CYS A 127 0.39 10.03 10.54
C CYS A 127 -0.94 9.78 9.83
N ILE A 128 -1.62 8.72 10.24
CA ILE A 128 -2.96 8.35 9.80
C ILE A 128 -3.91 8.70 10.93
N SER A 129 -4.74 9.74 10.73
CA SER A 129 -5.68 10.21 11.77
C SER A 129 -6.81 9.21 12.03
N ARG A 130 -7.18 8.43 11.01
CA ARG A 130 -8.17 7.35 11.10
C ARG A 130 -7.69 6.19 10.23
N THR A 131 -7.38 5.08 10.88
CA THR A 131 -7.05 3.85 10.15
C THR A 131 -8.28 3.24 9.49
N GLY A 132 -8.06 2.65 8.31
CA GLY A 132 -9.01 1.75 7.67
C GLY A 132 -8.94 0.34 8.24
N SER A 133 -9.54 -0.63 7.56
CA SER A 133 -9.58 -2.02 8.03
C SER A 133 -8.24 -2.74 7.94
N TYR A 134 -7.38 -2.35 7.00
CA TYR A 134 -6.12 -3.07 6.74
C TYR A 134 -5.05 -2.80 7.81
N LEU A 135 -4.72 -1.55 8.04
CA LEU A 135 -3.67 -1.20 9.02
C LEU A 135 -4.13 -1.35 10.47
N SER A 136 -5.42 -1.15 10.75
CA SER A 136 -5.95 -1.40 12.09
C SER A 136 -5.81 -2.87 12.47
N GLU A 137 -6.12 -3.80 11.56
CA GLU A 137 -5.93 -5.23 11.78
C GLU A 137 -4.45 -5.57 11.98
N GLY A 138 -3.57 -5.09 11.10
CA GLY A 138 -2.13 -5.32 11.18
C GLY A 138 -1.48 -4.76 12.45
N ALA A 139 -1.95 -3.61 12.94
CA ALA A 139 -1.45 -2.97 14.16
C ALA A 139 -2.12 -3.47 15.45
N GLY A 140 -3.19 -4.27 15.34
CA GLY A 140 -3.92 -4.75 16.52
C GLY A 140 -4.69 -3.66 17.26
N ILE A 141 -5.16 -2.62 16.54
CA ILE A 141 -5.95 -1.51 17.08
C ILE A 141 -7.35 -1.52 16.48
N LYS A 142 -8.25 -0.71 17.01
CA LYS A 142 -9.59 -0.60 16.43
C LYS A 142 -9.55 0.21 15.14
N GLU A 143 -10.37 -0.19 14.17
CA GLU A 143 -10.59 0.61 12.97
C GLU A 143 -11.08 2.01 13.35
N GLY A 144 -10.47 3.02 12.74
CA GLY A 144 -10.73 4.43 13.03
C GLY A 144 -9.83 5.06 14.09
N GLU A 145 -9.02 4.28 14.80
CA GLU A 145 -7.98 4.83 15.68
C GLU A 145 -6.81 5.42 14.87
N ALA A 146 -6.11 6.37 15.46
CA ALA A 146 -4.94 6.98 14.83
C ALA A 146 -3.72 6.06 14.88
N LEU A 147 -2.91 6.11 13.85
CA LEU A 147 -1.65 5.37 13.74
C LEU A 147 -0.56 6.28 13.17
N ALA A 148 0.61 6.24 13.77
CA ALA A 148 1.79 6.91 13.23
C ALA A 148 2.84 5.90 12.82
N TYR A 149 3.39 6.09 11.64
CA TYR A 149 4.54 5.36 11.12
C TYR A 149 5.80 6.19 11.26
N LEU A 150 6.85 5.55 11.71
CA LEU A 150 8.21 6.08 11.59
C LEU A 150 9.13 4.95 11.13
N ILE A 151 9.62 5.06 9.92
CA ILE A 151 10.57 4.14 9.32
C ILE A 151 11.82 4.94 8.99
N ALA A 152 12.93 4.57 9.58
CA ALA A 152 14.21 5.22 9.41
C ALA A 152 15.31 4.16 9.42
N PRO A 153 16.47 4.42 8.76
CA PRO A 153 17.61 3.52 8.87
C PRO A 153 18.09 3.47 10.33
N PRO A 154 18.62 2.32 10.77
CA PRO A 154 19.21 2.25 12.10
C PRO A 154 20.35 3.26 12.21
N LEU A 155 20.39 3.97 13.32
CA LEU A 155 21.56 4.77 13.67
C LEU A 155 22.64 3.81 14.18
N GLU A 156 23.75 3.76 13.49
CA GLU A 156 24.96 3.08 13.95
C GLU A 156 25.69 3.93 15.00
#